data_ac0c8fcab42dd263eb190e0c921a3db1
#
_entry.id   ac0c8fcab42dd263eb190e0c921a3db1
#
_cell.length_a   1.000
_cell.length_b   1.000
_cell.length_c   1.000
_cell.angle_alpha   90.00
_cell.angle_beta   90.00
_cell.angle_gamma   90.00
#
_symmetry.space_group_name_H-M   'P 1'
#
loop_
_entity.id
_entity.type
_entity.pdbx_description
1 polymer ?
#
loop_
_entity_poly.entity_id
_entity_poly.type
_entity_poly.pdbx_seq_one_letter_code
_entity_poly.pdbx_strand_id
1 'polypeptide(L)'
;VVPDIPTLEGKLRSAGFHVETPRTHELNTLYDFPDQQLRRRGELLRLRQYGPTWTLTHKAPGQRGIHKSRIETETRVADGENLHAILLALGLKPGFRYEKFRAEWSDGRGHVVIDQTPIGNLAEIEGEPDWIERTAKELGVSREQYITQNYADLFRDWKKRTRSPAEEMTFAATGTPAS
;
A
#
# COMPACT_ATOMS: atom_id res chain seq x y z
N VAL A 1 -2.74 12.16 -4.33
CA VAL A 1 -4.15 12.03 -3.89
C VAL A 1 -5.05 12.08 -5.12
N VAL A 2 -6.00 11.16 -5.22
CA VAL A 2 -6.96 11.06 -6.32
C VAL A 2 -8.33 11.52 -5.81
N PRO A 3 -8.82 12.69 -6.21
CA PRO A 3 -10.11 13.19 -5.72
C PRO A 3 -11.29 12.41 -6.33
N ASP A 4 -11.16 11.94 -7.57
CA ASP A 4 -12.21 11.23 -8.30
C ASP A 4 -11.65 10.04 -9.09
N ILE A 5 -11.97 8.82 -8.63
CA ILE A 5 -11.52 7.58 -9.27
C ILE A 5 -12.10 7.41 -10.67
N PRO A 6 -13.42 7.59 -10.91
CA PRO A 6 -13.98 7.45 -12.26
C PRO A 6 -13.31 8.35 -13.32
N THR A 7 -12.98 9.58 -12.95
CA THR A 7 -12.24 10.50 -13.84
C THR A 7 -10.84 9.98 -14.15
N LEU A 8 -10.10 9.46 -13.16
CA LEU A 8 -8.78 8.88 -13.39
C LEU A 8 -8.86 7.63 -14.26
N GLU A 9 -9.80 6.74 -14.01
CA GLU A 9 -10.02 5.55 -14.83
C GLU A 9 -10.35 5.90 -16.29
N GLY A 10 -11.17 6.96 -16.51
CA GLY A 10 -11.47 7.47 -17.84
C GLY A 10 -10.21 7.95 -18.57
N LYS A 11 -9.34 8.69 -17.89
CA LYS A 11 -8.04 9.13 -18.43
C LYS A 11 -7.14 7.94 -18.77
N LEU A 12 -7.05 6.94 -17.87
CA LEU A 12 -6.25 5.73 -18.09
C LEU A 12 -6.71 4.97 -19.34
N ARG A 13 -8.01 4.75 -19.50
CA ARG A 13 -8.56 4.13 -20.73
C ARG A 13 -8.23 4.93 -21.98
N SER A 14 -8.35 6.26 -21.93
CA SER A 14 -8.02 7.16 -23.05
C SER A 14 -6.53 7.14 -23.38
N ALA A 15 -5.67 6.91 -22.41
CA ALA A 15 -4.22 6.78 -22.56
C ALA A 15 -3.76 5.35 -22.96
N GLY A 16 -4.71 4.43 -23.22
CA GLY A 16 -4.41 3.07 -23.68
C GLY A 16 -4.11 2.07 -22.58
N PHE A 17 -4.37 2.41 -21.32
CA PHE A 17 -4.25 1.46 -20.21
C PHE A 17 -5.46 0.52 -20.16
N HIS A 18 -5.21 -0.71 -19.77
CA HIS A 18 -6.24 -1.71 -19.47
C HIS A 18 -6.14 -2.17 -18.02
N VAL A 19 -7.26 -2.65 -17.48
CA VAL A 19 -7.31 -3.22 -16.13
C VAL A 19 -6.57 -4.56 -16.16
N GLU A 20 -5.51 -4.68 -15.40
CA GLU A 20 -4.77 -5.93 -15.19
C GLU A 20 -5.31 -6.67 -13.97
N THR A 21 -5.51 -5.95 -12.86
CA THR A 21 -6.16 -6.47 -11.66
C THR A 21 -7.37 -5.61 -11.34
N PRO A 22 -8.60 -6.18 -11.33
CA PRO A 22 -9.78 -5.43 -10.94
C PRO A 22 -9.74 -5.04 -9.46
N ARG A 23 -10.61 -4.10 -9.07
CA ARG A 23 -10.73 -3.63 -7.69
C ARG A 23 -10.81 -4.82 -6.71
N THR A 24 -9.77 -5.04 -5.96
CA THR A 24 -9.61 -6.19 -5.05
C THR A 24 -9.28 -5.68 -3.64
N HIS A 25 -9.90 -6.27 -2.62
CA HIS A 25 -9.62 -5.95 -1.23
C HIS A 25 -8.24 -6.45 -0.83
N GLU A 26 -7.49 -5.60 -0.16
CA GLU A 26 -6.17 -5.89 0.39
C GLU A 26 -6.14 -5.51 1.88
N LEU A 27 -5.78 -6.46 2.73
CA LEU A 27 -5.55 -6.26 4.15
C LEU A 27 -4.10 -6.58 4.49
N ASN A 28 -3.44 -5.68 5.18
CA ASN A 28 -2.04 -5.82 5.60
C ASN A 28 -1.94 -5.75 7.12
N THR A 29 -1.17 -6.66 7.69
CA THR A 29 -0.77 -6.62 9.10
C THR A 29 0.75 -6.60 9.18
N LEU A 30 1.31 -5.55 9.77
CA LEU A 30 2.73 -5.45 10.05
C LEU A 30 3.00 -6.02 11.44
N TYR A 31 4.03 -6.86 11.56
CA TYR A 31 4.41 -7.48 12.82
C TYR A 31 5.76 -6.97 13.29
N ASP A 32 5.90 -6.88 14.60
CA ASP A 32 7.18 -6.62 15.26
C ASP A 32 7.20 -7.29 16.64
N PHE A 33 8.37 -7.39 17.22
CA PHE A 33 8.50 -7.75 18.62
C PHE A 33 8.02 -6.61 19.53
N PRO A 34 7.63 -6.89 20.79
CA PRO A 34 7.15 -5.84 21.71
C PRO A 34 8.11 -4.67 21.87
N ASP A 35 9.41 -4.91 21.77
CA ASP A 35 10.47 -3.91 21.84
C ASP A 35 10.84 -3.29 20.49
N GLN A 36 10.05 -3.53 19.42
CA GLN A 36 10.20 -2.96 18.07
C GLN A 36 11.56 -3.29 17.41
N GLN A 37 12.04 -4.51 17.57
CA GLN A 37 13.35 -4.93 17.04
C GLN A 37 13.47 -4.78 15.53
N LEU A 38 12.46 -5.21 14.77
CA LEU A 38 12.48 -5.10 13.31
C LEU A 38 12.52 -3.64 12.88
N ARG A 39 11.66 -2.81 13.45
CA ARG A 39 11.62 -1.37 13.17
C ARG A 39 12.94 -0.67 13.47
N ARG A 40 13.57 -0.98 14.63
CA ARG A 40 14.88 -0.41 15.00
C ARG A 40 15.98 -0.79 14.03
N ARG A 41 15.90 -1.97 13.40
CA ARG A 41 16.83 -2.41 12.37
C ARG A 41 16.45 -1.92 10.96
N GLY A 42 15.36 -1.17 10.82
CA GLY A 42 14.85 -0.72 9.53
C GLY A 42 14.21 -1.84 8.69
N GLU A 43 13.88 -2.96 9.34
CA GLU A 43 13.22 -4.11 8.73
C GLU A 43 11.70 -4.00 8.86
N LEU A 44 10.97 -4.80 8.08
CA LEU A 44 9.52 -4.92 8.15
C LEU A 44 9.10 -6.37 7.87
N LEU A 45 8.19 -6.88 8.67
CA LEU A 45 7.50 -8.15 8.43
C LEU A 45 6.02 -7.88 8.20
N ARG A 46 5.49 -8.32 7.05
CA ARG A 46 4.11 -8.08 6.64
C ARG A 46 3.42 -9.38 6.26
N LEU A 47 2.27 -9.63 6.83
CA LEU A 47 1.31 -10.61 6.33
C LEU A 47 0.23 -9.84 5.56
N ARG A 48 0.07 -10.17 4.28
CA ARG A 48 -0.89 -9.54 3.36
C ARG A 48 -1.93 -10.56 2.90
N GLN A 49 -3.19 -10.18 2.99
CA GLN A 49 -4.27 -10.83 2.29
C GLN A 49 -4.66 -9.96 1.10
N TYR A 50 -4.62 -10.51 -0.11
CA TYR A 50 -5.03 -9.84 -1.35
C TYR A 50 -6.04 -10.73 -2.07
N GLY A 51 -7.31 -10.35 -1.99
CA GLY A 51 -8.39 -11.26 -2.34
C GLY A 51 -8.27 -12.57 -1.56
N PRO A 52 -8.22 -13.73 -2.24
CA PRO A 52 -8.06 -15.03 -1.59
C PRO A 52 -6.60 -15.41 -1.26
N THR A 53 -5.62 -14.61 -1.69
CA THR A 53 -4.21 -14.98 -1.61
C THR A 53 -3.55 -14.35 -0.39
N TRP A 54 -2.81 -15.18 0.35
CA TRP A 54 -1.98 -14.71 1.46
C TRP A 54 -0.51 -14.74 1.10
N THR A 55 0.22 -13.71 1.51
CA THR A 55 1.68 -13.62 1.35
C THR A 55 2.33 -13.10 2.61
N LEU A 56 3.47 -13.70 2.96
CA LEU A 56 4.36 -13.19 4.00
C LEU A 56 5.56 -12.54 3.34
N THR A 57 5.82 -11.28 3.67
CA THR A 57 6.93 -10.51 3.12
C THR A 57 7.84 -10.02 4.24
N HIS A 58 9.12 -10.31 4.15
CA HIS A 58 10.16 -9.64 4.92
C HIS A 58 10.87 -8.61 4.04
N LYS A 59 11.00 -7.39 4.52
CA LYS A 59 11.75 -6.32 3.86
C LYS A 59 12.97 -6.00 4.70
N ALA A 60 14.17 -6.18 4.10
CA ALA A 60 15.43 -5.81 4.72
C ALA A 60 15.57 -4.29 4.88
N PRO A 61 16.55 -3.79 5.66
CA PRO A 61 16.84 -2.37 5.75
C PRO A 61 17.08 -1.76 4.37
N GLY A 62 16.50 -0.59 4.13
CA GLY A 62 16.73 0.13 2.86
C GLY A 62 18.18 0.56 2.73
N GLN A 63 18.76 0.41 1.56
CA GLN A 63 20.07 0.97 1.24
C GLN A 63 19.95 2.48 1.01
N ARG A 64 20.91 3.24 1.53
CA ARG A 64 20.99 4.67 1.26
C ARG A 64 21.50 4.90 -0.16
N GLY A 65 20.68 5.48 -1.02
CA GLY A 65 21.01 5.78 -2.42
C GLY A 65 19.96 6.71 -3.03
N ILE A 66 20.21 7.15 -4.27
CA ILE A 66 19.28 7.99 -5.05
C ILE A 66 17.96 7.23 -5.31
N HIS A 67 18.03 5.90 -5.43
CA HIS A 67 16.85 5.02 -5.50
C HIS A 67 16.77 4.20 -4.21
N LYS A 68 15.60 4.21 -3.56
CA LYS A 68 15.33 3.36 -2.40
C LYS A 68 15.18 1.92 -2.88
N SER A 69 16.27 1.15 -2.87
CA SER A 69 16.22 -0.30 -3.07
C SER A 69 16.19 -1.02 -1.73
N ARG A 70 15.38 -2.06 -1.65
CA ARG A 70 15.29 -2.96 -0.49
C ARG A 70 15.28 -4.39 -1.00
N ILE A 71 15.97 -5.27 -0.32
CA ILE A 71 15.80 -6.71 -0.54
C ILE A 71 14.45 -7.10 0.09
N GLU A 72 13.59 -7.67 -0.71
CA GLU A 72 12.30 -8.20 -0.29
C GLU A 72 12.30 -9.71 -0.51
N THR A 73 11.99 -10.44 0.56
CA THR A 73 11.78 -11.89 0.51
C THR A 73 10.31 -12.14 0.75
N GLU A 74 9.63 -12.69 -0.25
CA GLU A 74 8.19 -12.93 -0.19
C GLU A 74 7.88 -14.40 -0.47
N THR A 75 6.90 -14.94 0.23
CA THR A 75 6.39 -16.29 0.00
C THR A 75 4.87 -16.32 0.11
N ARG A 76 4.23 -17.17 -0.70
CA ARG A 76 2.80 -17.44 -0.57
C ARG A 76 2.54 -18.31 0.65
N VAL A 77 1.42 -18.06 1.31
CA VAL A 77 0.98 -18.76 2.51
C VAL A 77 -0.37 -19.40 2.21
N ALA A 78 -0.50 -20.70 2.47
CA ALA A 78 -1.74 -21.42 2.22
C ALA A 78 -2.86 -20.99 3.19
N ASP A 79 -2.50 -20.70 4.44
CA ASP A 79 -3.41 -20.33 5.51
C ASP A 79 -2.82 -19.17 6.32
N GLY A 80 -3.31 -17.95 6.05
CA GLY A 80 -2.83 -16.74 6.70
C GLY A 80 -3.27 -16.63 8.15
N GLU A 81 -4.43 -17.17 8.51
CA GLU A 81 -4.92 -17.12 9.90
C GLU A 81 -4.06 -18.02 10.81
N ASN A 82 -3.74 -19.22 10.34
CA ASN A 82 -2.80 -20.09 11.09
C ASN A 82 -1.41 -19.47 11.17
N LEU A 83 -0.92 -18.82 10.10
CA LEU A 83 0.36 -18.11 10.19
C LEU A 83 0.30 -16.95 11.16
N HIS A 84 -0.79 -16.18 11.20
CA HIS A 84 -1.01 -15.14 12.21
C HIS A 84 -0.87 -15.70 13.63
N ALA A 85 -1.55 -16.84 13.91
CA ALA A 85 -1.47 -17.49 15.21
C ALA A 85 -0.04 -17.93 15.55
N ILE A 86 0.70 -18.47 14.58
CA ILE A 86 2.12 -18.87 14.75
C ILE A 86 2.98 -17.65 15.08
N LEU A 87 2.82 -16.54 14.37
CA LEU A 87 3.59 -15.31 14.62
C LEU A 87 3.35 -14.78 16.03
N LEU A 88 2.10 -14.82 16.52
CA LEU A 88 1.76 -14.46 17.90
C LEU A 88 2.41 -15.41 18.93
N ALA A 89 2.38 -16.71 18.65
CA ALA A 89 3.00 -17.72 19.53
C ALA A 89 4.53 -17.56 19.60
N LEU A 90 5.16 -17.05 18.53
CA LEU A 90 6.60 -16.72 18.50
C LEU A 90 6.93 -15.39 19.18
N GLY A 91 5.94 -14.70 19.73
CA GLY A 91 6.13 -13.45 20.48
C GLY A 91 6.05 -12.17 19.66
N LEU A 92 5.76 -12.26 18.36
CA LEU A 92 5.49 -11.07 17.56
C LEU A 92 4.10 -10.51 17.87
N LYS A 93 3.91 -9.21 17.65
CA LYS A 93 2.62 -8.54 17.83
C LYS A 93 2.27 -7.74 16.58
N PRO A 94 0.98 -7.61 16.23
CA PRO A 94 0.53 -6.65 15.23
C PRO A 94 0.89 -5.23 15.69
N GLY A 95 1.62 -4.50 14.87
CA GLY A 95 2.01 -3.12 15.16
C GLY A 95 1.21 -2.09 14.37
N PHE A 96 0.94 -2.37 13.12
CA PHE A 96 0.12 -1.52 12.26
C PHE A 96 -0.71 -2.38 11.30
N ARG A 97 -1.99 -2.12 11.25
CA ARG A 97 -2.94 -2.79 10.39
C ARG A 97 -3.60 -1.79 9.45
N TYR A 98 -3.63 -2.11 8.16
CA TYR A 98 -4.26 -1.24 7.17
C TYR A 98 -4.90 -2.05 6.05
N GLU A 99 -5.96 -1.50 5.50
CA GLU A 99 -6.66 -2.09 4.37
C GLU A 99 -6.92 -1.05 3.29
N LYS A 100 -7.20 -1.53 2.09
CA LYS A 100 -7.55 -0.75 0.93
C LYS A 100 -8.26 -1.63 -0.10
N PHE A 101 -8.92 -1.00 -1.06
CA PHE A 101 -9.25 -1.65 -2.32
C PHE A 101 -8.26 -1.17 -3.38
N ARG A 102 -7.60 -2.12 -4.04
CA ARG A 102 -6.59 -1.86 -5.07
C ARG A 102 -7.09 -2.29 -6.44
N ALA A 103 -6.92 -1.43 -7.43
CA ALA A 103 -7.04 -1.78 -8.85
C ALA A 103 -5.73 -1.46 -9.55
N GLU A 104 -5.28 -2.36 -10.45
CA GLU A 104 -4.03 -2.20 -11.18
C GLU A 104 -4.31 -2.06 -12.66
N TRP A 105 -3.69 -1.07 -13.28
CA TRP A 105 -3.81 -0.73 -14.69
C TRP A 105 -2.45 -0.79 -15.34
N SER A 106 -2.36 -1.31 -16.56
CA SER A 106 -1.11 -1.42 -17.31
C SER A 106 -1.26 -1.03 -18.77
N ASP A 107 -0.20 -0.46 -19.35
CA ASP A 107 -0.02 -0.26 -20.79
C ASP A 107 1.01 -1.25 -21.38
N GLY A 108 1.43 -2.25 -20.59
CA GLY A 108 2.45 -3.23 -20.94
C GLY A 108 3.90 -2.75 -20.72
N ARG A 109 4.10 -1.50 -20.27
CA ARG A 109 5.44 -0.92 -19.98
C ARG A 109 5.61 -0.56 -18.52
N GLY A 110 4.50 -0.32 -17.82
CA GLY A 110 4.47 -0.01 -16.41
C GLY A 110 3.05 -0.11 -15.87
N HIS A 111 2.88 0.25 -14.60
CA HIS A 111 1.61 0.10 -13.89
C HIS A 111 1.16 1.42 -13.28
N VAL A 112 -0.15 1.66 -13.32
CA VAL A 112 -0.81 2.68 -12.51
C VAL A 112 -1.75 1.96 -11.56
N VAL A 113 -1.49 2.12 -10.27
CA VAL A 113 -2.25 1.50 -9.20
C VAL A 113 -3.18 2.54 -8.59
N ILE A 114 -4.44 2.17 -8.40
CA ILE A 114 -5.43 3.01 -7.72
C ILE A 114 -5.77 2.35 -6.39
N ASP A 115 -5.47 3.04 -5.29
CA ASP A 115 -5.72 2.58 -3.94
C ASP A 115 -6.82 3.43 -3.29
N GLN A 116 -7.97 2.82 -3.08
CA GLN A 116 -9.05 3.39 -2.26
C GLN A 116 -8.82 2.99 -0.81
N THR A 117 -8.41 3.95 0.00
CA THR A 117 -8.06 3.72 1.40
C THR A 117 -9.07 4.37 2.35
N PRO A 118 -9.12 3.96 3.62
CA PRO A 118 -9.95 4.61 4.64
C PRO A 118 -9.68 6.10 4.84
N ILE A 119 -8.52 6.59 4.41
CA ILE A 119 -8.09 7.98 4.62
C ILE A 119 -8.09 8.82 3.33
N GLY A 120 -8.58 8.24 2.22
CA GLY A 120 -8.69 8.87 0.91
C GLY A 120 -8.10 8.02 -0.21
N ASN A 121 -8.28 8.45 -1.45
CA ASN A 121 -7.81 7.72 -2.62
C ASN A 121 -6.41 8.17 -3.01
N LEU A 122 -5.56 7.20 -3.33
CA LEU A 122 -4.18 7.40 -3.77
C LEU A 122 -3.98 6.72 -5.12
N ALA A 123 -2.98 7.16 -5.87
CA ALA A 123 -2.47 6.44 -7.02
C ALA A 123 -0.96 6.33 -6.93
N GLU A 124 -0.43 5.20 -7.38
CA GLU A 124 0.99 4.93 -7.52
C GLU A 124 1.30 4.72 -9.00
N ILE A 125 2.41 5.25 -9.50
CA ILE A 125 2.88 5.05 -10.88
C ILE A 125 4.20 4.32 -10.78
N GLU A 126 4.26 3.11 -11.32
CA GLU A 126 5.39 2.19 -11.16
C GLU A 126 5.93 1.76 -12.52
N GLY A 127 7.22 2.00 -12.78
CA GLY A 127 7.88 1.68 -14.04
C GLY A 127 9.26 2.33 -14.15
N GLU A 128 9.78 2.38 -15.38
CA GLU A 128 11.02 3.09 -15.67
C GLU A 128 10.86 4.62 -15.47
N PRO A 129 11.88 5.33 -14.99
CA PRO A 129 11.77 6.76 -14.65
C PRO A 129 11.16 7.64 -15.75
N ASP A 130 11.60 7.49 -17.00
CA ASP A 130 11.11 8.27 -18.13
C ASP A 130 9.64 7.96 -18.46
N TRP A 131 9.24 6.71 -18.23
CA TRP A 131 7.84 6.29 -18.42
C TRP A 131 6.95 6.88 -17.31
N ILE A 132 7.42 6.87 -16.05
CA ILE A 132 6.71 7.48 -14.91
C ILE A 132 6.43 8.96 -15.18
N GLU A 133 7.46 9.72 -15.58
CA GLU A 133 7.33 11.17 -15.86
C GLU A 133 6.35 11.44 -17.00
N ARG A 134 6.39 10.68 -18.08
CA ARG A 134 5.45 10.81 -19.22
C ARG A 134 4.02 10.50 -18.80
N THR A 135 3.82 9.37 -18.11
CA THR A 135 2.52 8.93 -17.63
C THR A 135 1.91 9.92 -16.64
N ALA A 136 2.69 10.42 -15.71
CA ALA A 136 2.24 11.45 -14.77
C ALA A 136 1.76 12.71 -15.51
N LYS A 137 2.53 13.19 -16.49
CA LYS A 137 2.16 14.36 -17.33
C LYS A 137 0.88 14.10 -18.11
N GLU A 138 0.72 12.93 -18.72
CA GLU A 138 -0.45 12.54 -19.50
C GLU A 138 -1.72 12.48 -18.64
N LEU A 139 -1.59 11.98 -17.42
CA LEU A 139 -2.67 11.95 -16.44
C LEU A 139 -2.95 13.33 -15.81
N GLY A 140 -2.10 14.33 -16.08
CA GLY A 140 -2.23 15.69 -15.54
C GLY A 140 -1.79 15.79 -14.08
N VAL A 141 -0.83 14.97 -13.65
CA VAL A 141 -0.25 14.98 -12.29
C VAL A 141 1.04 15.79 -12.33
N SER A 142 1.12 16.84 -11.50
CA SER A 142 2.32 17.64 -11.36
C SER A 142 3.23 17.10 -10.25
N ARG A 143 4.52 17.46 -10.28
CA ARG A 143 5.51 16.99 -9.29
C ARG A 143 5.19 17.42 -7.86
N GLU A 144 4.52 18.55 -7.68
CA GLU A 144 4.08 19.06 -6.37
C GLU A 144 3.02 18.15 -5.72
N GLN A 145 2.37 17.31 -6.51
CA GLN A 145 1.38 16.34 -6.05
C GLN A 145 1.99 14.99 -5.66
N TYR A 146 3.31 14.80 -5.87
CA TYR A 146 3.98 13.55 -5.52
C TYR A 146 4.09 13.39 -4.02
N ILE A 147 3.74 12.19 -3.54
CA ILE A 147 3.78 11.81 -2.15
C ILE A 147 4.87 10.76 -1.97
N THR A 148 5.82 11.03 -1.09
CA THR A 148 6.91 10.10 -0.75
C THR A 148 6.70 9.38 0.58
N GLN A 149 5.63 9.71 1.28
CA GLN A 149 5.25 9.13 2.57
C GLN A 149 4.69 7.71 2.38
N ASN A 150 4.92 6.85 3.37
CA ASN A 150 4.29 5.54 3.44
C ASN A 150 2.89 5.64 4.10
N TYR A 151 2.11 4.56 4.03
CA TYR A 151 0.74 4.52 4.59
C TYR A 151 0.67 4.83 6.08
N ALA A 152 1.65 4.39 6.87
CA ALA A 152 1.68 4.67 8.30
C ALA A 152 1.90 6.16 8.60
N ASP A 153 2.73 6.84 7.79
CA ASP A 153 2.95 8.28 7.89
C ASP A 153 1.71 9.06 7.46
N LEU A 154 1.10 8.70 6.33
CA LEU A 154 -0.16 9.29 5.85
C LEU A 154 -1.29 9.13 6.87
N PHE A 155 -1.42 7.96 7.47
CA PHE A 155 -2.42 7.71 8.52
C PHE A 155 -2.16 8.55 9.77
N ARG A 156 -0.90 8.69 10.19
CA ARG A 156 -0.53 9.54 11.32
C ARG A 156 -0.90 11.00 11.08
N ASP A 157 -0.65 11.52 9.88
CA ASP A 157 -1.01 12.89 9.52
C ASP A 157 -2.52 13.08 9.38
N TRP A 158 -3.22 12.09 8.82
CA TRP A 158 -4.68 12.08 8.79
C TRP A 158 -5.28 12.09 10.21
N LYS A 159 -4.76 11.25 11.15
CA LYS A 159 -5.20 11.25 12.56
C LYS A 159 -5.03 12.62 13.22
N LYS A 160 -3.90 13.28 13.02
CA LYS A 160 -3.64 14.63 13.57
C LYS A 160 -4.66 15.64 13.04
N ARG A 161 -4.93 15.63 11.73
CA ARG A 161 -5.85 16.56 11.07
C ARG A 161 -7.30 16.34 11.48
N THR A 162 -7.74 15.08 11.59
CA THR A 162 -9.13 14.72 11.91
C THR A 162 -9.40 14.53 13.40
N ARG A 163 -8.34 14.48 14.22
CA ARG A 163 -8.43 14.11 15.64
C ARG A 163 -9.05 12.75 15.87
N SER A 164 -8.90 11.83 14.90
CA SER A 164 -9.48 10.49 14.98
C SER A 164 -8.80 9.64 16.07
N PRO A 165 -9.57 8.89 16.86
CA PRO A 165 -9.05 7.93 17.84
C PRO A 165 -8.61 6.61 17.19
N ALA A 166 -8.84 6.39 15.89
CA ALA A 166 -8.54 5.14 15.21
C ALA A 166 -7.08 4.71 15.43
N GLU A 167 -6.87 3.45 15.77
CA GLU A 167 -5.52 2.88 15.95
C GLU A 167 -5.03 2.14 14.71
N GLU A 168 -5.96 1.73 13.85
CA GLU A 168 -5.72 1.03 12.59
C GLU A 168 -6.27 1.83 11.41
N MET A 169 -5.64 1.70 10.25
CA MET A 169 -6.12 2.29 9.00
C MET A 169 -7.06 1.30 8.30
N THR A 170 -8.13 0.92 8.96
CA THR A 170 -9.19 0.05 8.41
C THR A 170 -10.48 0.85 8.24
N PHE A 171 -11.35 0.43 7.32
CA PHE A 171 -12.63 1.10 7.09
C PHE A 171 -13.48 1.09 8.36
N ALA A 172 -13.48 -0.03 9.08
CA ALA A 172 -14.20 -0.15 10.35
C ALA A 172 -13.66 0.79 11.43
N ALA A 173 -12.34 0.86 11.62
CA ALA A 173 -11.74 1.68 12.67
C ALA A 173 -11.85 3.18 12.39
N THR A 174 -11.84 3.59 11.13
CA THR A 174 -11.94 5.00 10.73
C THR A 174 -13.37 5.49 10.58
N GLY A 175 -14.36 4.58 10.54
CA GLY A 175 -15.76 4.89 10.26
C GLY A 175 -16.02 5.30 8.81
N THR A 176 -15.08 5.03 7.90
CA THR A 176 -15.21 5.34 6.48
C THR A 176 -15.93 4.19 5.77
N PRO A 177 -16.92 4.45 4.89
CA PRO A 177 -17.55 3.37 4.13
C PRO A 177 -16.57 2.69 3.18
N ALA A 178 -16.67 1.38 3.08
CA ALA A 178 -15.97 0.55 2.08
C ALA A 178 -16.75 0.54 0.75
N SER A 179 -17.00 1.71 0.18
CA SER A 179 -17.86 1.91 -1.01
C SER A 179 -17.19 1.45 -2.31
#